data_72e2b9faec3b260d6df31e7340ac0fbd
#
_entry.id   72e2b9faec3b260d6df31e7340ac0fbd
#
_cell.length_a   1.000
_cell.length_b   1.000
_cell.length_c   1.000
_cell.angle_alpha   90.00
_cell.angle_beta   90.00
_cell.angle_gamma   90.00
#
_symmetry.space_group_name_H-M   'P 1'
#
loop_
_entity.id
_entity.type
_entity.pdbx_description
1 polymer ?
#
loop_
_entity_poly.entity_id
_entity_poly.type
_entity_poly.pdbx_seq_one_letter_code
_entity_poly.pdbx_strand_id
1 'polypeptide(L)'
;MELLAKEQVLTRLMDQVTDLRRKMPRERVVKDYVFEGPAGKVGLAGLMGPNPKLIVRHFMFAPEWEEGCRGCSFGTDYDQGVLAHLATQGYGFVAISLAPLEKLEAFKKKMGWSFPWVSSAGSDFDYDFQVAFPATDLEAGQVYYNYKWQPRMEVVMPGMSLFERGANGEVLHAWSGYGREGEQLIPSLTVDLVERNGNGPRYDLARWVRLRHRYEAKGGGCCH
;
A
#
# COMPACT_ATOMS: atom_id res chain seq x y z
N MET A 1 -15.10 15.34 29.11
CA MET A 1 -15.82 14.03 29.17
C MET A 1 -16.42 13.66 27.81
N GLU A 2 -17.09 14.58 27.09
CA GLU A 2 -17.70 14.27 25.79
C GLU A 2 -16.66 13.85 24.72
N LEU A 3 -15.52 14.56 24.58
CA LEU A 3 -14.45 14.22 23.65
C LEU A 3 -13.93 12.80 23.92
N LEU A 4 -13.56 12.47 25.15
CA LEU A 4 -13.07 11.14 25.52
C LEU A 4 -14.07 10.03 25.15
N ALA A 5 -15.35 10.25 25.37
CA ALA A 5 -16.38 9.29 24.99
C ALA A 5 -16.41 9.05 23.46
N LYS A 6 -16.27 10.12 22.67
CA LYS A 6 -16.19 10.03 21.19
C LYS A 6 -14.92 9.29 20.73
N GLU A 7 -13.78 9.57 21.33
CA GLU A 7 -12.51 8.89 21.04
C GLU A 7 -12.58 7.39 21.35
N GLN A 8 -13.21 7.01 22.46
CA GLN A 8 -13.44 5.59 22.79
C GLN A 8 -14.39 4.90 21.80
N VAL A 9 -15.42 5.60 21.30
CA VAL A 9 -16.29 5.07 20.22
C VAL A 9 -15.50 4.86 18.94
N LEU A 10 -14.69 5.86 18.55
CA LEU A 10 -13.85 5.77 17.36
C LEU A 10 -12.88 4.57 17.42
N THR A 11 -12.22 4.38 18.57
CA THR A 11 -11.32 3.24 18.78
C THR A 11 -12.06 1.91 18.56
N ARG A 12 -13.22 1.72 19.19
CA ARG A 12 -14.02 0.49 18.99
C ARG A 12 -14.47 0.30 17.54
N LEU A 13 -14.82 1.38 16.84
CA LEU A 13 -15.20 1.31 15.44
C LEU A 13 -14.01 0.90 14.54
N MET A 14 -12.82 1.40 14.82
CA MET A 14 -11.59 0.99 14.12
C MET A 14 -11.31 -0.51 14.29
N ASP A 15 -11.49 -1.05 15.50
CA ASP A 15 -11.35 -2.48 15.77
C ASP A 15 -12.36 -3.30 14.96
N GLN A 16 -13.63 -2.86 14.92
CA GLN A 16 -14.67 -3.52 14.11
C GLN A 16 -14.35 -3.50 12.61
N VAL A 17 -13.89 -2.37 12.08
CA VAL A 17 -13.48 -2.25 10.67
C VAL A 17 -12.30 -3.19 10.37
N THR A 18 -11.34 -3.28 11.27
CA THR A 18 -10.20 -4.19 11.13
C THR A 18 -10.65 -5.65 11.11
N ASP A 19 -11.59 -6.03 11.97
CA ASP A 19 -12.20 -7.36 11.99
C ASP A 19 -12.96 -7.68 10.69
N LEU A 20 -13.67 -6.72 10.13
CA LEU A 20 -14.35 -6.88 8.85
C LEU A 20 -13.34 -7.09 7.71
N ARG A 21 -12.25 -6.32 7.66
CA ARG A 21 -11.18 -6.52 6.67
C ARG A 21 -10.56 -7.91 6.75
N ARG A 22 -10.37 -8.45 7.95
CA ARG A 22 -9.86 -9.83 8.14
C ARG A 22 -10.79 -10.89 7.56
N LYS A 23 -12.09 -10.67 7.62
CA LYS A 23 -13.13 -11.59 7.15
C LYS A 23 -13.43 -11.48 5.66
N MET A 24 -12.89 -10.47 4.98
CA MET A 24 -13.09 -10.33 3.54
C MET A 24 -12.58 -11.56 2.79
N PRO A 25 -13.33 -12.03 1.77
CA PRO A 25 -12.87 -13.11 0.91
C PRO A 25 -11.56 -12.71 0.22
N ARG A 26 -10.70 -13.69 -0.02
CA ARG A 26 -9.47 -13.54 -0.79
C ARG A 26 -9.74 -13.93 -2.22
N GLU A 27 -9.45 -13.05 -3.15
CA GLU A 27 -9.64 -13.29 -4.58
C GLU A 27 -8.30 -13.60 -5.25
N ARG A 28 -8.25 -14.71 -6.01
CA ARG A 28 -7.05 -15.09 -6.73
C ARG A 28 -6.78 -14.09 -7.85
N VAL A 29 -5.57 -13.53 -7.89
CA VAL A 29 -5.11 -12.73 -9.02
C VAL A 29 -4.72 -13.67 -10.14
N VAL A 30 -5.51 -13.66 -11.22
CA VAL A 30 -5.31 -14.57 -12.37
C VAL A 30 -4.54 -13.91 -13.51
N LYS A 31 -4.48 -12.59 -13.54
CA LYS A 31 -3.79 -11.82 -14.58
C LYS A 31 -2.31 -11.63 -14.22
N ASP A 32 -1.46 -11.88 -15.18
CA ASP A 32 -0.02 -11.69 -15.03
C ASP A 32 0.34 -10.21 -15.26
N TYR A 33 0.41 -9.46 -14.16
CA TYR A 33 0.90 -8.09 -14.19
C TYR A 33 2.41 -8.05 -14.22
N VAL A 34 2.97 -7.25 -15.11
CA VAL A 34 4.41 -7.02 -15.23
C VAL A 34 4.71 -5.55 -14.98
N PHE A 35 5.67 -5.30 -14.12
CA PHE A 35 6.14 -3.97 -13.74
C PHE A 35 7.59 -3.80 -14.15
N GLU A 36 8.01 -2.57 -14.35
CA GLU A 36 9.41 -2.22 -14.57
C GLU A 36 10.02 -1.72 -13.26
N GLY A 37 11.05 -2.42 -12.78
CA GLY A 37 11.78 -2.07 -11.57
C GLY A 37 13.28 -1.88 -11.84
N PRO A 38 14.06 -1.38 -10.87
CA PRO A 38 15.49 -1.10 -11.05
C PRO A 38 16.33 -2.31 -11.49
N ALA A 39 15.90 -3.52 -11.15
CA ALA A 39 16.54 -4.78 -11.55
C ALA A 39 15.95 -5.39 -12.83
N GLY A 40 15.06 -4.68 -13.54
CA GLY A 40 14.35 -5.15 -14.71
C GLY A 40 12.88 -5.49 -14.45
N LYS A 41 12.27 -6.26 -15.36
CA LYS A 41 10.86 -6.63 -15.28
C LYS A 41 10.59 -7.57 -14.11
N VAL A 42 9.50 -7.31 -13.38
CA VAL A 42 9.08 -8.08 -12.20
C VAL A 42 7.57 -8.26 -12.19
N GLY A 43 7.09 -9.45 -11.88
CA GLY A 43 5.66 -9.72 -11.67
C GLY A 43 5.22 -9.42 -10.23
N LEU A 44 3.89 -9.38 -10.01
CA LEU A 44 3.31 -9.11 -8.69
C LEU A 44 3.80 -10.10 -7.61
N ALA A 45 3.89 -11.39 -7.95
CA ALA A 45 4.46 -12.42 -7.06
C ALA A 45 5.94 -12.13 -6.72
N GLY A 46 6.72 -11.61 -7.67
CA GLY A 46 8.11 -11.21 -7.48
C GLY A 46 8.25 -10.02 -6.53
N LEU A 47 7.34 -9.03 -6.61
CA LEU A 47 7.30 -7.88 -5.70
C LEU A 47 7.04 -8.28 -4.25
N MET A 48 6.35 -9.39 -3.99
CA MET A 48 6.18 -9.93 -2.65
C MET A 48 7.50 -10.41 -2.04
N GLY A 49 8.47 -10.84 -2.88
CA GLY A 49 9.71 -11.44 -2.40
C GLY A 49 9.44 -12.62 -1.44
N PRO A 50 10.12 -12.68 -0.29
CA PRO A 50 9.91 -13.72 0.72
C PRO A 50 8.69 -13.43 1.63
N ASN A 51 8.05 -12.27 1.50
CA ASN A 51 7.00 -11.87 2.42
C ASN A 51 5.68 -12.59 2.09
N PRO A 52 4.93 -13.06 3.09
CA PRO A 52 3.60 -13.62 2.89
C PRO A 52 2.55 -12.57 2.53
N LYS A 53 2.83 -11.30 2.75
CA LYS A 53 1.92 -10.19 2.48
C LYS A 53 2.64 -9.05 1.79
N LEU A 54 1.93 -8.34 0.93
CA LEU A 54 2.44 -7.15 0.23
C LEU A 54 1.43 -6.01 0.33
N ILE A 55 1.88 -4.89 0.84
CA ILE A 55 1.17 -3.62 0.77
C ILE A 55 1.61 -2.91 -0.50
N VAL A 56 0.66 -2.58 -1.35
CA VAL A 56 0.86 -1.77 -2.56
C VAL A 56 0.27 -0.39 -2.32
N ARG A 57 1.10 0.65 -2.43
CA ARG A 57 0.64 2.03 -2.52
C ARG A 57 0.50 2.40 -3.99
N HIS A 58 -0.73 2.64 -4.45
CA HIS A 58 -0.98 3.25 -5.75
C HIS A 58 -0.66 4.74 -5.63
N PHE A 59 0.56 5.10 -6.01
CA PHE A 59 1.07 6.45 -5.85
C PHE A 59 0.81 7.25 -7.12
N MET A 60 0.12 8.38 -7.01
CA MET A 60 -0.21 9.22 -8.15
C MET A 60 1.04 9.86 -8.75
N PHE A 61 1.48 9.36 -9.87
CA PHE A 61 2.52 9.93 -10.72
C PHE A 61 2.24 9.54 -12.16
N ALA A 62 1.63 10.44 -12.90
CA ALA A 62 1.32 10.23 -14.32
C ALA A 62 2.55 10.47 -15.21
N PRO A 63 2.61 9.86 -16.39
CA PRO A 63 3.77 10.00 -17.30
C PRO A 63 4.13 11.45 -17.67
N GLU A 64 3.13 12.31 -17.80
CA GLU A 64 3.27 13.72 -18.16
C GLU A 64 3.65 14.63 -16.99
N TRP A 65 3.54 14.16 -15.74
CA TRP A 65 3.86 14.98 -14.58
C TRP A 65 5.37 15.10 -14.36
N GLU A 66 5.82 16.24 -13.91
CA GLU A 66 7.23 16.48 -13.56
C GLU A 66 7.59 15.99 -12.15
N GLU A 67 6.60 15.96 -11.25
CA GLU A 67 6.78 15.53 -9.86
C GLU A 67 5.59 14.67 -9.42
N GLY A 68 5.84 13.78 -8.46
CA GLY A 68 4.80 12.98 -7.84
C GLY A 68 3.82 13.83 -7.02
N CYS A 69 2.62 13.30 -6.81
CA CYS A 69 1.55 13.96 -6.05
C CYS A 69 2.00 14.34 -4.63
N ARG A 70 1.78 15.59 -4.24
CA ARG A 70 2.14 16.11 -2.91
C ARG A 70 1.41 15.40 -1.77
N GLY A 71 0.12 15.08 -1.95
CA GLY A 71 -0.67 14.36 -0.96
C GLY A 71 -0.17 12.93 -0.76
N CYS A 72 0.13 12.22 -1.86
CA CYS A 72 0.73 10.89 -1.78
C CYS A 72 2.11 10.94 -1.12
N SER A 73 2.92 11.97 -1.41
CA SER A 73 4.24 12.16 -0.78
C SER A 73 4.13 12.32 0.72
N PHE A 74 3.19 13.17 1.19
CA PHE A 74 2.93 13.35 2.62
C PHE A 74 2.55 12.04 3.31
N GLY A 75 1.61 11.26 2.73
CA GLY A 75 1.22 9.95 3.26
C GLY A 75 2.38 8.96 3.27
N THR A 76 3.19 8.94 2.21
CA THR A 76 4.35 8.04 2.07
C THR A 76 5.46 8.35 3.08
N ASP A 77 5.72 9.63 3.38
CA ASP A 77 6.66 10.03 4.43
C ASP A 77 6.21 9.48 5.81
N TYR A 78 4.90 9.55 6.09
CA TYR A 78 4.32 8.95 7.29
C TYR A 78 4.48 7.43 7.31
N ASP A 79 4.13 6.76 6.21
CA ASP A 79 4.18 5.29 6.10
C ASP A 79 5.61 4.76 6.27
N GLN A 80 6.60 5.41 5.66
CA GLN A 80 8.01 5.00 5.72
C GLN A 80 8.49 4.80 7.16
N GLY A 81 7.96 5.57 8.10
CA GLY A 81 8.32 5.48 9.52
C GLY A 81 8.03 4.10 10.13
N VAL A 82 7.00 3.40 9.67
CA VAL A 82 6.54 2.13 10.24
C VAL A 82 6.92 0.89 9.42
N LEU A 83 7.42 1.04 8.19
CA LEU A 83 7.72 -0.08 7.29
C LEU A 83 8.66 -1.11 7.91
N ALA A 84 9.68 -0.68 8.65
CA ALA A 84 10.63 -1.58 9.31
C ALA A 84 9.93 -2.50 10.34
N HIS A 85 8.91 -1.99 11.03
CA HIS A 85 8.12 -2.76 11.98
C HIS A 85 7.18 -3.74 11.25
N LEU A 86 6.51 -3.29 10.19
CA LEU A 86 5.63 -4.13 9.38
C LEU A 86 6.39 -5.28 8.72
N ALA A 87 7.62 -5.04 8.26
CA ALA A 87 8.48 -6.06 7.66
C ALA A 87 8.77 -7.22 8.61
N THR A 88 8.95 -6.96 9.92
CA THR A 88 9.15 -8.04 10.92
C THR A 88 7.93 -8.92 11.09
N GLN A 89 6.77 -8.45 10.66
CA GLN A 89 5.48 -9.15 10.71
C GLN A 89 5.08 -9.74 9.34
N GLY A 90 6.04 -9.80 8.42
CA GLY A 90 5.85 -10.41 7.10
C GLY A 90 5.13 -9.54 6.08
N TYR A 91 5.08 -8.21 6.28
CA TYR A 91 4.54 -7.29 5.29
C TYR A 91 5.66 -6.69 4.45
N GLY A 92 5.67 -6.98 3.14
CA GLY A 92 6.39 -6.20 2.15
C GLY A 92 5.63 -4.90 1.85
N PHE A 93 6.34 -3.93 1.30
CA PHE A 93 5.76 -2.68 0.81
C PHE A 93 6.38 -2.32 -0.54
N VAL A 94 5.55 -1.83 -1.45
CA VAL A 94 5.97 -1.29 -2.75
C VAL A 94 5.07 -0.13 -3.14
N ALA A 95 5.63 0.93 -3.70
CA ALA A 95 4.87 1.92 -4.42
C ALA A 95 4.80 1.53 -5.90
N ILE A 96 3.65 1.77 -6.55
CA ILE A 96 3.43 1.53 -7.97
C ILE A 96 2.86 2.82 -8.57
N SER A 97 3.37 3.21 -9.75
CA SER A 97 2.91 4.38 -10.48
C SER A 97 2.99 4.18 -11.99
N LEU A 98 2.16 4.92 -12.72
CA LEU A 98 2.08 4.86 -14.18
C LEU A 98 3.26 5.58 -14.87
N ALA A 99 3.97 6.49 -14.18
CA ALA A 99 5.12 7.20 -14.73
C ALA A 99 6.29 6.25 -15.07
N PRO A 100 7.13 6.58 -16.05
CA PRO A 100 8.32 5.79 -16.38
C PRO A 100 9.27 5.64 -15.20
N LEU A 101 9.94 4.48 -15.10
CA LEU A 101 10.82 4.14 -13.99
C LEU A 101 11.90 5.20 -13.71
N GLU A 102 12.47 5.80 -14.75
CA GLU A 102 13.48 6.84 -14.60
C GLU A 102 12.97 8.05 -13.79
N LYS A 103 11.72 8.50 -14.05
CA LYS A 103 11.08 9.56 -13.27
C LYS A 103 10.87 9.16 -11.82
N LEU A 104 10.43 7.91 -11.58
CA LEU A 104 10.20 7.37 -10.25
C LEU A 104 11.50 7.35 -9.44
N GLU A 105 12.58 6.82 -9.98
CA GLU A 105 13.88 6.72 -9.30
C GLU A 105 14.49 8.10 -9.04
N ALA A 106 14.37 9.05 -9.98
CA ALA A 106 14.82 10.42 -9.78
C ALA A 106 14.06 11.10 -8.63
N PHE A 107 12.74 10.97 -8.59
CA PHE A 107 11.91 11.56 -7.55
C PHE A 107 12.13 10.88 -6.20
N LYS A 108 12.20 9.54 -6.16
CA LYS A 108 12.53 8.77 -4.96
C LYS A 108 13.86 9.21 -4.34
N LYS A 109 14.90 9.40 -5.17
CA LYS A 109 16.19 9.92 -4.71
C LYS A 109 16.06 11.33 -4.14
N LYS A 110 15.31 12.22 -4.80
CA LYS A 110 15.04 13.59 -4.33
C LYS A 110 14.35 13.61 -2.96
N MET A 111 13.42 12.68 -2.73
CA MET A 111 12.67 12.54 -1.47
C MET A 111 13.43 11.77 -0.38
N GLY A 112 14.54 11.11 -0.69
CA GLY A 112 15.29 10.31 0.26
C GLY A 112 14.56 9.02 0.68
N TRP A 113 13.68 8.49 -0.18
CA TRP A 113 12.95 7.25 0.10
C TRP A 113 13.73 6.01 -0.25
N SER A 114 13.57 4.94 0.54
CA SER A 114 14.32 3.69 0.39
C SER A 114 13.46 2.49 0.00
N PHE A 115 12.13 2.59 0.07
CA PHE A 115 11.23 1.50 -0.30
C PHE A 115 11.27 1.21 -1.82
N PRO A 116 10.91 -0.02 -2.25
CA PRO A 116 10.76 -0.35 -3.66
C PRO A 116 9.68 0.51 -4.33
N TRP A 117 9.99 1.04 -5.52
CA TRP A 117 9.04 1.75 -6.36
C TRP A 117 9.19 1.24 -7.79
N VAL A 118 8.10 0.82 -8.41
CA VAL A 118 8.10 0.25 -9.75
C VAL A 118 7.11 0.97 -10.65
N SER A 119 7.40 0.95 -11.95
CA SER A 119 6.52 1.51 -12.97
C SER A 119 5.54 0.44 -13.47
N SER A 120 4.26 0.80 -13.55
CA SER A 120 3.21 0.04 -14.22
C SER A 120 3.00 0.46 -15.68
N ALA A 121 3.87 1.29 -16.24
CA ALA A 121 3.79 1.69 -17.63
C ALA A 121 3.77 0.45 -18.55
N GLY A 122 2.74 0.34 -19.40
CA GLY A 122 2.52 -0.82 -20.27
C GLY A 122 1.86 -2.03 -19.58
N SER A 123 1.44 -1.89 -18.32
CA SER A 123 0.61 -2.86 -17.61
C SER A 123 -0.81 -2.34 -17.43
N ASP A 124 -1.79 -3.24 -17.41
CA ASP A 124 -3.18 -2.87 -17.10
C ASP A 124 -3.45 -2.72 -15.60
N PHE A 125 -2.44 -2.89 -14.75
CA PHE A 125 -2.59 -2.96 -13.29
C PHE A 125 -3.35 -1.76 -12.72
N ASP A 126 -2.94 -0.54 -13.05
CA ASP A 126 -3.57 0.66 -12.51
C ASP A 126 -5.01 0.86 -13.01
N TYR A 127 -5.34 0.36 -14.20
CA TYR A 127 -6.70 0.37 -14.74
C TYR A 127 -7.59 -0.66 -14.05
N ASP A 128 -7.10 -1.89 -13.86
CA ASP A 128 -7.84 -2.97 -13.20
C ASP A 128 -8.08 -2.64 -11.71
N PHE A 129 -7.14 -1.93 -11.07
CA PHE A 129 -7.28 -1.42 -9.71
C PHE A 129 -7.92 -0.03 -9.62
N GLN A 130 -8.48 0.48 -10.72
CA GLN A 130 -9.29 1.71 -10.77
C GLN A 130 -8.57 2.97 -10.25
N VAL A 131 -7.27 3.03 -10.44
CA VAL A 131 -6.43 4.19 -10.08
C VAL A 131 -5.86 4.92 -11.30
N ALA A 132 -6.04 4.35 -12.49
CA ALA A 132 -5.92 5.02 -13.79
C ALA A 132 -7.20 4.77 -14.61
N PHE A 133 -7.49 5.60 -15.58
CA PHE A 133 -8.77 5.58 -16.26
C PHE A 133 -8.63 5.54 -17.78
N PRO A 134 -9.51 4.83 -18.50
CA PRO A 134 -9.56 4.84 -19.95
C PRO A 134 -9.72 6.27 -20.51
N ALA A 135 -9.13 6.53 -21.67
CA ALA A 135 -9.26 7.84 -22.33
C ALA A 135 -10.72 8.25 -22.55
N THR A 136 -11.59 7.29 -22.88
CA THR A 136 -13.03 7.51 -23.05
C THR A 136 -13.71 8.08 -21.81
N ASP A 137 -13.34 7.59 -20.63
CA ASP A 137 -13.91 8.04 -19.35
C ASP A 137 -13.38 9.43 -19.00
N LEU A 138 -12.09 9.66 -19.25
CA LEU A 138 -11.45 10.96 -19.05
C LEU A 138 -12.08 12.04 -19.97
N GLU A 139 -12.36 11.71 -21.22
CA GLU A 139 -13.03 12.58 -22.19
C GLU A 139 -14.50 12.85 -21.81
N ALA A 140 -15.19 11.83 -21.29
CA ALA A 140 -16.56 11.97 -20.77
C ALA A 140 -16.62 12.78 -19.46
N GLY A 141 -15.47 13.08 -18.83
CA GLY A 141 -15.38 13.84 -17.60
C GLY A 141 -15.88 13.09 -16.36
N GLN A 142 -16.01 11.76 -16.46
CA GLN A 142 -16.44 10.88 -15.37
C GLN A 142 -15.51 9.67 -15.28
N VAL A 143 -15.21 9.24 -14.05
CA VAL A 143 -14.36 8.08 -13.77
C VAL A 143 -15.01 7.18 -12.73
N TYR A 144 -14.76 5.87 -12.86
CA TYR A 144 -15.17 4.92 -11.84
C TYR A 144 -14.04 4.78 -10.83
N TYR A 145 -14.20 5.40 -9.66
CA TYR A 145 -13.20 5.39 -8.59
C TYR A 145 -13.88 5.28 -7.23
N ASN A 146 -13.24 4.58 -6.31
CA ASN A 146 -13.75 4.33 -4.96
C ASN A 146 -15.18 3.75 -4.98
N TYR A 147 -15.38 2.73 -5.84
CA TYR A 147 -16.62 1.96 -6.00
C TYR A 147 -17.84 2.77 -6.49
N LYS A 148 -17.61 3.91 -7.15
CA LYS A 148 -18.70 4.72 -7.72
C LYS A 148 -18.25 5.55 -8.92
N TRP A 149 -19.18 5.85 -9.81
CA TRP A 149 -18.98 6.88 -10.83
C TRP A 149 -18.99 8.26 -10.20
N GLN A 150 -18.05 9.09 -10.59
CA GLN A 150 -17.90 10.45 -10.08
C GLN A 150 -17.22 11.35 -11.11
N PRO A 151 -17.35 12.69 -10.98
CA PRO A 151 -16.64 13.62 -11.84
C PRO A 151 -15.13 13.36 -11.82
N ARG A 152 -14.49 13.44 -12.97
CA ARG A 152 -13.04 13.34 -13.10
C ARG A 152 -12.37 14.41 -12.23
N MET A 153 -11.40 14.01 -11.42
CA MET A 153 -10.54 14.89 -10.65
C MET A 153 -9.13 14.97 -11.26
N GLU A 154 -8.53 13.81 -11.51
CA GLU A 154 -7.18 13.67 -12.08
C GLU A 154 -7.14 12.49 -13.06
N VAL A 155 -6.03 12.35 -13.79
CA VAL A 155 -5.80 11.22 -14.72
C VAL A 155 -5.39 9.94 -14.00
N VAL A 156 -4.87 10.06 -12.79
CA VAL A 156 -4.57 8.97 -11.86
C VAL A 156 -5.06 9.34 -10.46
N MET A 157 -5.44 8.35 -9.67
CA MET A 157 -5.98 8.54 -8.33
C MET A 157 -5.25 7.65 -7.31
N PRO A 158 -5.21 8.03 -6.02
CA PRO A 158 -4.46 7.29 -5.00
C PRO A 158 -5.25 6.08 -4.50
N GLY A 159 -4.52 5.08 -4.01
CA GLY A 159 -5.11 3.93 -3.34
C GLY A 159 -4.08 3.12 -2.58
N MET A 160 -4.59 2.16 -1.83
CA MET A 160 -3.79 1.13 -1.16
C MET A 160 -4.42 -0.23 -1.42
N SER A 161 -3.59 -1.23 -1.69
CA SER A 161 -4.03 -2.63 -1.81
C SER A 161 -3.19 -3.53 -0.92
N LEU A 162 -3.81 -4.59 -0.44
CA LEU A 162 -3.15 -5.66 0.31
C LEU A 162 -3.26 -6.97 -0.49
N PHE A 163 -2.12 -7.59 -0.71
CA PHE A 163 -2.02 -8.91 -1.32
C PHE A 163 -1.46 -9.90 -0.30
N GLU A 164 -1.89 -11.15 -0.41
CA GLU A 164 -1.42 -12.25 0.44
C GLU A 164 -0.94 -13.41 -0.46
N ARG A 165 0.03 -14.18 0.03
CA ARG A 165 0.45 -15.40 -0.63
C ARG A 165 -0.41 -16.55 -0.15
N GLY A 166 -1.10 -17.21 -1.08
CA GLY A 166 -1.89 -18.38 -0.79
C GLY A 166 -1.04 -19.61 -0.49
N ALA A 167 -1.69 -20.68 -0.05
CA ALA A 167 -1.03 -21.91 0.39
C ALA A 167 -0.22 -22.60 -0.73
N ASN A 168 -0.62 -22.44 -1.99
CA ASN A 168 0.06 -23.00 -3.16
C ASN A 168 1.00 -21.99 -3.84
N GLY A 169 1.27 -20.85 -3.19
CA GLY A 169 2.14 -19.80 -3.71
C GLY A 169 1.47 -18.77 -4.62
N GLU A 170 0.17 -18.93 -4.90
CA GLU A 170 -0.63 -17.98 -5.67
C GLU A 170 -0.73 -16.63 -4.99
N VAL A 171 -0.93 -15.57 -5.76
CA VAL A 171 -1.19 -14.22 -5.24
C VAL A 171 -2.69 -14.05 -5.05
N LEU A 172 -3.07 -13.65 -3.85
CA LEU A 172 -4.44 -13.36 -3.47
C LEU A 172 -4.59 -11.86 -3.20
N HIS A 173 -5.58 -11.23 -3.82
CA HIS A 173 -6.01 -9.88 -3.46
C HIS A 173 -6.88 -9.97 -2.21
N ALA A 174 -6.46 -9.28 -1.15
CA ALA A 174 -7.11 -9.33 0.14
C ALA A 174 -7.98 -8.10 0.42
N TRP A 175 -7.57 -6.93 -0.08
CA TRP A 175 -8.29 -5.68 0.16
C TRP A 175 -7.75 -4.57 -0.73
N SER A 176 -8.63 -3.64 -1.12
CA SER A 176 -8.27 -2.33 -1.65
C SER A 176 -9.11 -1.24 -1.03
N GLY A 177 -8.51 -0.08 -0.84
CA GLY A 177 -9.19 1.13 -0.40
C GLY A 177 -8.59 2.35 -1.08
N TYR A 178 -9.41 3.36 -1.26
CA TYR A 178 -9.11 4.53 -2.07
C TYR A 178 -9.36 5.81 -1.30
N GLY A 179 -8.71 6.90 -1.69
CA GLY A 179 -8.82 8.16 -0.97
C GLY A 179 -8.46 8.02 0.51
N ARG A 180 -9.28 8.61 1.38
CA ARG A 180 -9.04 8.58 2.83
C ARG A 180 -9.12 7.18 3.45
N GLU A 181 -9.95 6.31 2.88
CA GLU A 181 -10.09 4.92 3.34
C GLU A 181 -8.81 4.11 3.06
N GLY A 182 -8.15 4.38 1.92
CA GLY A 182 -6.84 3.81 1.60
C GLY A 182 -5.77 4.18 2.61
N GLU A 183 -5.71 5.44 3.02
CA GLU A 183 -4.74 5.94 3.99
C GLU A 183 -4.90 5.32 5.40
N GLN A 184 -6.03 4.68 5.69
CA GLN A 184 -6.25 3.98 6.97
C GLN A 184 -5.64 2.58 7.02
N LEU A 185 -5.13 2.02 5.93
CA LEU A 185 -4.63 0.65 5.91
C LEU A 185 -3.43 0.48 6.86
N ILE A 186 -2.37 1.25 6.68
CA ILE A 186 -1.14 1.12 7.48
C ILE A 186 -1.38 1.43 8.97
N PRO A 187 -2.08 2.51 9.35
CA PRO A 187 -2.47 2.72 10.73
C PRO A 187 -3.27 1.55 11.32
N SER A 188 -4.25 1.02 10.58
CA SER A 188 -5.06 -0.13 11.04
C SER A 188 -4.22 -1.40 11.22
N LEU A 189 -3.32 -1.70 10.28
CA LEU A 189 -2.41 -2.84 10.40
C LEU A 189 -1.48 -2.70 11.61
N THR A 190 -0.97 -1.49 11.86
CA THR A 190 -0.12 -1.22 13.01
C THR A 190 -0.85 -1.49 14.33
N VAL A 191 -2.08 -1.02 14.46
CA VAL A 191 -2.94 -1.28 15.62
C VAL A 191 -3.23 -2.77 15.75
N ASP A 192 -3.61 -3.45 14.65
CA ASP A 192 -3.89 -4.87 14.62
C ASP A 192 -2.71 -5.74 15.07
N LEU A 193 -1.50 -5.40 14.64
CA LEU A 193 -0.29 -6.11 15.04
C LEU A 193 0.00 -5.98 16.52
N VAL A 194 -0.26 -4.82 17.09
CA VAL A 194 -0.13 -4.59 18.55
C VAL A 194 -1.08 -5.48 19.33
N GLU A 195 -2.30 -5.67 18.85
CA GLU A 195 -3.33 -6.48 19.51
C GLU A 195 -3.12 -7.99 19.34
N ARG A 196 -2.73 -8.45 18.14
CA ARG A 196 -2.59 -9.90 17.86
C ARG A 196 -1.39 -10.55 18.49
N ASN A 197 -0.28 -9.85 18.63
CA ASN A 197 0.94 -10.40 19.19
C ASN A 197 0.94 -10.41 20.73
N GLY A 198 -0.12 -9.93 21.36
CA GLY A 198 -0.32 -9.97 22.77
C GLY A 198 -1.70 -10.55 23.11
N ASN A 199 -1.75 -11.69 23.80
CA ASN A 199 -2.92 -12.07 24.60
C ASN A 199 -3.05 -11.14 25.82
N GLY A 200 -2.81 -9.84 25.62
CA GLY A 200 -2.72 -8.85 26.69
C GLY A 200 -3.04 -7.45 26.19
N PRO A 201 -3.09 -6.49 27.09
CA PRO A 201 -3.43 -5.12 26.76
C PRO A 201 -2.45 -4.54 25.72
N ARG A 202 -2.94 -3.64 24.88
CA ARG A 202 -2.26 -2.88 23.80
C ARG A 202 -0.82 -2.42 24.09
N TYR A 203 -0.39 -2.48 25.34
CA TYR A 203 0.88 -1.94 25.81
C TYR A 203 2.00 -2.97 25.91
N ASP A 204 1.78 -4.25 25.55
CA ASP A 204 2.86 -5.25 25.56
C ASP A 204 3.67 -5.23 24.23
N LEU A 205 3.92 -4.01 23.74
CA LEU A 205 4.78 -3.77 22.58
C LEU A 205 6.19 -4.35 22.78
N ALA A 206 6.63 -4.47 24.03
CA ALA A 206 7.98 -4.96 24.37
C ALA A 206 8.24 -6.39 23.87
N ARG A 207 7.20 -7.19 23.60
CA ARG A 207 7.36 -8.57 23.12
C ARG A 207 7.91 -8.65 21.71
N TRP A 208 7.56 -7.72 20.83
CA TRP A 208 7.94 -7.80 19.42
C TRP A 208 8.49 -6.49 18.83
N VAL A 209 8.13 -5.33 19.38
CA VAL A 209 8.67 -4.05 18.93
C VAL A 209 10.08 -3.87 19.48
N ARG A 210 11.03 -3.62 18.58
CA ARG A 210 12.41 -3.27 18.92
C ARG A 210 12.69 -1.85 18.45
N LEU A 211 13.74 -1.25 18.96
CA LEU A 211 14.26 -0.01 18.38
C LEU A 211 14.66 -0.28 16.93
N ARG A 212 14.35 0.63 16.04
CA ARG A 212 14.49 0.48 14.58
C ARG A 212 15.86 -0.09 14.16
N HIS A 213 16.94 0.36 14.77
CA HIS A 213 18.31 -0.09 14.50
C HIS A 213 18.63 -1.49 15.03
N ARG A 214 17.72 -2.09 15.80
CA ARG A 214 17.91 -3.43 16.41
C ARG A 214 17.13 -4.52 15.69
N TYR A 215 16.48 -4.22 14.57
CA TYR A 215 15.92 -5.24 13.70
C TYR A 215 17.09 -5.89 12.95
N GLU A 216 17.25 -7.20 13.11
CA GLU A 216 18.22 -7.94 12.31
C GLU A 216 17.80 -7.85 10.83
N ALA A 217 18.75 -7.56 9.96
CA ALA A 217 18.56 -7.66 8.53
C ALA A 217 18.35 -9.15 8.19
N LYS A 218 17.12 -9.63 8.18
CA LYS A 218 16.81 -10.89 7.53
C LYS A 218 17.03 -10.68 6.04
N GLY A 219 18.19 -11.17 5.57
CA GLY A 219 18.68 -11.35 4.22
C GLY A 219 17.86 -10.68 3.11
N GLY A 220 18.17 -9.43 2.77
CA GLY A 220 17.57 -8.70 1.71
C GLY A 220 17.93 -7.23 1.89
N GLY A 221 18.98 -6.79 1.17
CA GLY A 221 19.59 -5.49 1.33
C GLY A 221 18.58 -4.36 1.51
N CYS A 222 18.49 -3.88 2.71
CA CYS A 222 18.03 -2.53 2.98
C CYS A 222 19.25 -1.68 3.29
N CYS A 223 19.66 -0.93 2.29
CA CYS A 223 20.10 0.44 2.38
C CYS A 223 21.38 0.74 3.17
N HIS A 224 22.40 0.96 2.43
CA HIS A 224 23.25 2.14 2.64
C HIS A 224 22.98 3.15 1.53
#